data_a7b6a0f0dc7a07488259a67abad6a22f
#
_entry.id   a7b6a0f0dc7a07488259a67abad6a22f
#
_cell.length_a   1.000
_cell.length_b   1.000
_cell.length_c   1.000
_cell.angle_alpha   90.00
_cell.angle_beta   90.00
_cell.angle_gamma   90.00
#
_symmetry.space_group_name_H-M   'P 1'
#
loop_
_entity.id
_entity.type
_entity.pdbx_description
1 polymer ?
#
loop_
_entity_poly.entity_id
_entity_poly.type
_entity_poly.pdbx_seq_one_letter_code
_entity_poly.pdbx_strand_id
1 'polypeptide(L)'
;MELIEVKKLSKSIHGKEILKDISFEISQGDCVALIGPNGAGKTTLMDCLLGDKFLTAGEARIQGLKPTDNHLKQSVAILPQENTVVEDLKVKELLTFFQAIYLNSLSDQEIDDLLQFTDKQKNQLASKLSGGQKRLFSFVLSLIGRPKILFLDEPTSAMDTSTRQHFWEIVNQLKQQGVTIVYSSHYIEEVEHTAD
;
A
#
# COMPACT_ATOMS: atom_id res chain seq x y z
N MET A 1 -2.66 -19.22 -8.54
CA MET A 1 -1.17 -19.22 -8.55
C MET A 1 -0.74 -18.38 -7.36
N GLU A 2 0.03 -18.98 -6.48
CA GLU A 2 0.55 -18.32 -5.27
C GLU A 2 1.44 -17.15 -5.68
N LEU A 3 1.11 -15.97 -5.21
CA LEU A 3 1.82 -14.75 -5.54
C LEU A 3 2.76 -14.32 -4.40
N ILE A 4 2.33 -14.54 -3.15
CA ILE A 4 3.13 -14.32 -1.95
C ILE A 4 3.15 -15.62 -1.15
N GLU A 5 4.33 -16.11 -0.82
CA GLU A 5 4.56 -17.30 0.00
C GLU A 5 5.40 -16.92 1.22
N VAL A 6 4.93 -17.31 2.39
CA VAL A 6 5.63 -17.09 3.67
C VAL A 6 5.72 -18.40 4.43
N LYS A 7 6.93 -18.82 4.78
CA LYS A 7 7.19 -20.10 5.46
C LYS A 7 8.02 -19.87 6.71
N LYS A 8 7.41 -20.13 7.89
CA LYS A 8 8.04 -20.07 9.22
C LYS A 8 8.79 -18.76 9.47
N LEU A 9 8.23 -17.65 8.95
CA LEU A 9 8.82 -16.33 9.09
C LEU A 9 8.85 -15.94 10.56
N SER A 10 10.05 -15.59 11.05
CA SER A 10 10.24 -15.04 12.38
C SER A 10 11.09 -13.78 12.30
N LYS A 11 10.79 -12.81 13.17
CA LYS A 11 11.51 -11.55 13.28
C LYS A 11 11.70 -11.14 14.72
N SER A 12 12.96 -10.94 15.11
CA SER A 12 13.33 -10.34 16.39
C SER A 12 13.96 -8.97 16.17
N ILE A 13 13.65 -8.03 17.06
CA ILE A 13 14.19 -6.66 17.09
C ILE A 13 14.70 -6.41 18.51
N HIS A 14 15.98 -6.06 18.65
CA HIS A 14 16.64 -5.83 19.95
C HIS A 14 16.41 -6.99 20.95
N GLY A 15 16.48 -8.24 20.49
CA GLY A 15 16.29 -9.42 21.32
C GLY A 15 14.83 -9.76 21.66
N LYS A 16 13.86 -8.91 21.29
CA LYS A 16 12.44 -9.19 21.45
C LYS A 16 11.89 -9.83 20.18
N GLU A 17 11.24 -10.99 20.31
CA GLU A 17 10.54 -11.66 19.22
C GLU A 17 9.25 -10.90 18.89
N ILE A 18 9.14 -10.37 17.68
CA ILE A 18 7.98 -9.60 17.19
C ILE A 18 7.07 -10.48 16.35
N LEU A 19 7.66 -11.31 15.49
CA LEU A 19 6.94 -12.28 14.65
C LEU A 19 7.51 -13.66 14.94
N LYS A 20 6.63 -14.66 15.08
CA LYS A 20 7.00 -16.03 15.44
C LYS A 20 6.34 -17.03 14.52
N ASP A 21 7.14 -17.75 13.76
CA ASP A 21 6.76 -18.93 12.95
C ASP A 21 5.50 -18.69 12.08
N ILE A 22 5.46 -17.53 11.43
CA ILE A 22 4.33 -17.09 10.58
C ILE A 22 4.41 -17.83 9.23
N SER A 23 3.32 -18.49 8.83
CA SER A 23 3.24 -19.17 7.53
C SER A 23 1.88 -18.91 6.90
N PHE A 24 1.86 -18.45 5.65
CA PHE A 24 0.65 -18.24 4.84
C PHE A 24 1.01 -18.11 3.36
N GLU A 25 -0.01 -18.18 2.53
CA GLU A 25 0.07 -17.99 1.09
C GLU A 25 -1.04 -17.04 0.65
N ILE A 26 -0.75 -16.18 -0.34
CA ILE A 26 -1.70 -15.25 -0.94
C ILE A 26 -1.69 -15.49 -2.45
N SER A 27 -2.86 -15.73 -3.01
CA SER A 27 -3.05 -15.91 -4.44
C SER A 27 -3.15 -14.59 -5.19
N GLN A 28 -2.93 -14.64 -6.49
CA GLN A 28 -3.13 -13.46 -7.33
C GLN A 28 -4.59 -13.00 -7.32
N GLY A 29 -4.81 -11.72 -7.06
CA GLY A 29 -6.13 -11.10 -7.01
C GLY A 29 -6.79 -11.11 -5.63
N ASP A 30 -6.21 -11.80 -4.63
CA ASP A 30 -6.72 -11.80 -3.27
C ASP A 30 -6.60 -10.41 -2.62
N CYS A 31 -7.56 -10.09 -1.75
CA CYS A 31 -7.52 -8.92 -0.88
C CYS A 31 -7.45 -9.38 0.58
N VAL A 32 -6.28 -9.30 1.19
CA VAL A 32 -5.99 -9.87 2.51
C VAL A 32 -5.81 -8.79 3.57
N ALA A 33 -6.52 -8.92 4.68
CA ALA A 33 -6.41 -8.02 5.82
C ALA A 33 -5.52 -8.59 6.93
N LEU A 34 -4.56 -7.82 7.38
CA LEU A 34 -3.80 -8.07 8.59
C LEU A 34 -4.48 -7.37 9.78
N ILE A 35 -5.15 -8.13 10.63
CA ILE A 35 -5.92 -7.60 11.76
C ILE A 35 -5.15 -7.80 13.05
N GLY A 36 -5.21 -6.82 13.91
CA GLY A 36 -4.64 -6.91 15.26
C GLY A 36 -4.45 -5.54 15.91
N PRO A 37 -4.22 -5.50 17.22
CA PRO A 37 -3.98 -4.25 17.94
C PRO A 37 -2.67 -3.58 17.49
N ASN A 38 -2.50 -2.32 17.90
CA ASN A 38 -1.23 -1.62 17.70
C ASN A 38 -0.10 -2.37 18.42
N GLY A 39 1.05 -2.51 17.75
CA GLY A 39 2.18 -3.28 18.24
C GLY A 39 2.11 -4.80 18.02
N ALA A 40 1.07 -5.33 17.38
CA ALA A 40 0.97 -6.76 17.04
C ALA A 40 1.96 -7.24 15.96
N GLY A 41 2.74 -6.33 15.36
CA GLY A 41 3.74 -6.69 14.35
C GLY A 41 3.26 -6.57 12.89
N LYS A 42 2.06 -6.02 12.61
CA LYS A 42 1.51 -5.87 11.25
C LYS A 42 2.47 -5.13 10.30
N THR A 43 2.88 -3.92 10.67
CA THR A 43 3.90 -3.14 9.92
C THR A 43 5.22 -3.89 9.80
N THR A 44 5.67 -4.56 10.88
CA THR A 44 6.90 -5.36 10.83
C THR A 44 6.81 -6.51 9.82
N LEU A 45 5.65 -7.18 9.72
CA LEU A 45 5.43 -8.21 8.72
C LEU A 45 5.47 -7.61 7.31
N MET A 46 4.79 -6.49 7.07
CA MET A 46 4.84 -5.78 5.78
C MET A 46 6.27 -5.38 5.41
N ASP A 47 7.02 -4.78 6.34
CA ASP A 47 8.43 -4.39 6.12
C ASP A 47 9.31 -5.60 5.74
N CYS A 48 9.05 -6.77 6.35
CA CYS A 48 9.74 -8.00 5.98
C CYS A 48 9.38 -8.47 4.56
N LEU A 49 8.10 -8.37 4.17
CA LEU A 49 7.62 -8.72 2.83
C LEU A 49 8.09 -7.73 1.75
N LEU A 50 8.32 -6.48 2.11
CA LEU A 50 8.87 -5.44 1.22
C LEU A 50 10.41 -5.49 1.12
N GLY A 51 11.07 -6.27 1.97
CA GLY A 51 12.52 -6.36 2.02
C GLY A 51 13.20 -5.24 2.81
N ASP A 52 12.43 -4.37 3.46
CA ASP A 52 12.95 -3.27 4.29
C ASP A 52 13.53 -3.78 5.63
N LYS A 53 13.06 -4.95 6.09
CA LYS A 53 13.60 -5.64 7.27
C LYS A 53 13.97 -7.08 6.95
N PHE A 54 15.20 -7.46 7.27
CA PHE A 54 15.64 -8.84 7.12
C PHE A 54 14.94 -9.77 8.12
N LEU A 55 14.62 -10.97 7.68
CA LEU A 55 14.06 -12.03 8.52
C LEU A 55 15.12 -12.52 9.53
N THR A 56 14.70 -12.92 10.72
CA THR A 56 15.56 -13.61 11.68
C THR A 56 15.61 -15.12 11.35
N ALA A 57 14.48 -15.69 10.92
CA ALA A 57 14.36 -17.06 10.45
C ALA A 57 13.21 -17.23 9.46
N GLY A 58 13.14 -18.33 8.76
CA GLY A 58 12.13 -18.62 7.74
C GLY A 58 12.45 -17.99 6.39
N GLU A 59 11.45 -17.98 5.52
CA GLU A 59 11.58 -17.39 4.19
C GLU A 59 10.27 -16.70 3.76
N ALA A 60 10.41 -15.73 2.86
CA ALA A 60 9.30 -15.11 2.15
C ALA A 60 9.66 -14.97 0.66
N ARG A 61 8.68 -15.15 -0.20
CA ARG A 61 8.79 -14.98 -1.66
C ARG A 61 7.61 -14.19 -2.17
N ILE A 62 7.88 -13.30 -3.12
CA ILE A 62 6.88 -12.55 -3.87
C ILE A 62 7.14 -12.81 -5.35
N GLN A 63 6.15 -13.33 -6.06
CA GLN A 63 6.32 -13.77 -7.46
C GLN A 63 7.50 -14.75 -7.64
N GLY A 64 7.77 -15.61 -6.64
CA GLY A 64 8.90 -16.54 -6.61
C GLY A 64 10.25 -15.89 -6.29
N LEU A 65 10.32 -14.55 -6.19
CA LEU A 65 11.55 -13.79 -5.91
C LEU A 65 11.68 -13.50 -4.41
N LYS A 66 12.89 -13.21 -3.96
CA LYS A 66 13.12 -12.71 -2.59
C LYS A 66 12.58 -11.28 -2.45
N PRO A 67 12.07 -10.87 -1.28
CA PRO A 67 11.57 -9.50 -1.06
C PRO A 67 12.56 -8.38 -1.43
N THR A 68 13.85 -8.64 -1.35
CA THR A 68 14.91 -7.67 -1.68
C THR A 68 15.24 -7.59 -3.18
N ASP A 69 14.56 -8.36 -4.03
CA ASP A 69 14.84 -8.38 -5.47
C ASP A 69 14.33 -7.09 -6.14
N ASN A 70 15.21 -6.42 -6.88
CA ASN A 70 14.88 -5.16 -7.55
C ASN A 70 13.80 -5.27 -8.63
N HIS A 71 13.57 -6.46 -9.21
CA HIS A 71 12.50 -6.65 -10.19
C HIS A 71 11.11 -6.44 -9.59
N LEU A 72 10.96 -6.63 -8.27
CA LEU A 72 9.69 -6.40 -7.56
C LEU A 72 9.28 -4.91 -7.54
N LYS A 73 10.24 -3.98 -7.61
CA LYS A 73 9.97 -2.53 -7.57
C LYS A 73 9.07 -2.02 -8.68
N GLN A 74 8.94 -2.76 -9.78
CA GLN A 74 8.04 -2.40 -10.88
C GLN A 74 6.62 -2.95 -10.72
N SER A 75 6.44 -3.93 -9.84
CA SER A 75 5.16 -4.63 -9.67
C SER A 75 4.56 -4.50 -8.28
N VAL A 76 5.34 -4.05 -7.31
CA VAL A 76 4.94 -3.90 -5.91
C VAL A 76 4.93 -2.42 -5.54
N ALA A 77 3.84 -1.96 -4.94
CA ALA A 77 3.76 -0.61 -4.37
C ALA A 77 3.31 -0.67 -2.91
N ILE A 78 3.64 0.39 -2.18
CA ILE A 78 3.27 0.54 -0.78
C ILE A 78 2.64 1.91 -0.52
N LEU A 79 1.61 1.91 0.32
CA LEU A 79 1.15 3.08 1.05
C LEU A 79 1.58 2.90 2.52
N PRO A 80 2.66 3.54 2.99
CA PRO A 80 3.12 3.41 4.37
C PRO A 80 2.16 4.11 5.33
N GLN A 81 2.25 3.80 6.63
CA GLN A 81 1.40 4.40 7.66
C GLN A 81 1.56 5.93 7.73
N GLU A 82 2.78 6.44 7.60
CA GLU A 82 3.05 7.86 7.56
C GLU A 82 2.94 8.42 6.14
N ASN A 83 2.37 9.62 6.03
CA ASN A 83 2.30 10.31 4.74
C ASN A 83 3.69 10.87 4.37
N THR A 84 4.30 10.33 3.34
CA THR A 84 5.62 10.73 2.82
C THR A 84 5.52 11.69 1.63
N VAL A 85 4.63 12.66 1.70
CA VAL A 85 4.48 13.65 0.61
C VAL A 85 5.58 14.71 0.72
N VAL A 86 6.27 14.99 -0.38
CA VAL A 86 7.25 16.12 -0.45
C VAL A 86 6.47 17.42 -0.31
N GLU A 87 6.69 18.10 0.81
CA GLU A 87 5.82 19.21 1.25
C GLU A 87 5.96 20.47 0.39
N ASP A 88 7.14 20.71 -0.19
CA ASP A 88 7.46 21.94 -0.94
C ASP A 88 7.08 21.87 -2.43
N LEU A 89 6.52 20.76 -2.91
CA LEU A 89 6.06 20.61 -4.28
C LEU A 89 4.54 20.73 -4.39
N LYS A 90 4.07 21.22 -5.53
CA LYS A 90 2.65 21.22 -5.86
C LYS A 90 2.18 19.81 -6.19
N VAL A 91 0.90 19.55 -5.93
CA VAL A 91 0.26 18.27 -6.25
C VAL A 91 0.53 17.87 -7.70
N LYS A 92 0.30 18.76 -8.66
CA LYS A 92 0.53 18.47 -10.09
C LYS A 92 2.00 18.19 -10.43
N GLU A 93 2.95 18.83 -9.75
CA GLU A 93 4.38 18.61 -9.97
C GLU A 93 4.79 17.20 -9.54
N LEU A 94 4.26 16.76 -8.40
CA LEU A 94 4.46 15.39 -7.92
C LEU A 94 3.82 14.37 -8.86
N LEU A 95 2.60 14.60 -9.36
CA LEU A 95 1.95 13.72 -10.33
C LEU A 95 2.80 13.57 -11.59
N THR A 96 3.24 14.69 -12.20
CA THR A 96 4.10 14.69 -13.38
C THR A 96 5.41 13.96 -13.14
N PHE A 97 6.03 14.18 -11.97
CA PHE A 97 7.27 13.51 -11.59
C PHE A 97 7.09 11.99 -11.50
N PHE A 98 6.05 11.53 -10.80
CA PHE A 98 5.79 10.09 -10.68
C PHE A 98 5.40 9.45 -12.02
N GLN A 99 4.61 10.13 -12.85
CA GLN A 99 4.30 9.63 -14.21
C GLN A 99 5.57 9.47 -15.07
N ALA A 100 6.55 10.37 -14.93
CA ALA A 100 7.80 10.32 -15.69
C ALA A 100 8.74 9.16 -15.26
N ILE A 101 8.57 8.61 -14.05
CA ILE A 101 9.39 7.48 -13.56
C ILE A 101 8.98 6.15 -14.21
N TYR A 102 7.68 5.98 -14.55
CA TYR A 102 7.14 4.72 -15.03
C TYR A 102 6.92 4.73 -16.54
N LEU A 103 7.32 3.66 -17.23
CA LEU A 103 7.09 3.50 -18.66
C LEU A 103 5.60 3.34 -19.01
N ASN A 104 4.83 2.73 -18.11
CA ASN A 104 3.39 2.51 -18.23
C ASN A 104 2.67 3.13 -17.05
N SER A 105 2.61 4.46 -17.04
CA SER A 105 1.93 5.22 -15.97
C SER A 105 0.44 5.38 -16.23
N LEU A 106 -0.32 5.70 -15.16
CA LEU A 106 -1.68 6.19 -15.30
C LEU A 106 -1.70 7.49 -16.12
N SER A 107 -2.71 7.66 -16.97
CA SER A 107 -2.99 8.90 -17.69
C SER A 107 -3.52 9.98 -16.74
N ASP A 108 -3.49 11.25 -17.19
CA ASP A 108 -4.05 12.37 -16.43
C ASP A 108 -5.54 12.17 -16.12
N GLN A 109 -6.30 11.63 -17.07
CA GLN A 109 -7.72 11.34 -16.87
C GLN A 109 -7.94 10.28 -15.79
N GLU A 110 -7.20 9.18 -15.81
CA GLU A 110 -7.29 8.13 -14.79
C GLU A 110 -6.92 8.67 -13.40
N ILE A 111 -5.89 9.51 -13.31
CA ILE A 111 -5.48 10.16 -12.07
C ILE A 111 -6.57 11.12 -11.57
N ASP A 112 -7.18 11.90 -12.45
CA ASP A 112 -8.25 12.83 -12.12
C ASP A 112 -9.50 12.09 -11.61
N ASP A 113 -9.85 10.97 -12.24
CA ASP A 113 -10.96 10.11 -11.82
C ASP A 113 -10.72 9.52 -10.41
N LEU A 114 -9.46 9.15 -10.10
CA LEU A 114 -9.09 8.60 -8.78
C LEU A 114 -9.02 9.69 -7.70
N LEU A 115 -8.43 10.85 -7.99
CA LEU A 115 -8.23 11.91 -7.00
C LEU A 115 -9.48 12.74 -6.74
N GLN A 116 -10.25 13.03 -7.82
CA GLN A 116 -11.38 13.96 -7.80
C GLN A 116 -11.01 15.36 -7.24
N PHE A 117 -9.76 15.79 -7.46
CA PHE A 117 -9.27 17.08 -6.99
C PHE A 117 -9.62 18.18 -7.97
N THR A 118 -10.02 19.32 -7.42
CA THR A 118 -10.21 20.56 -8.21
C THR A 118 -8.87 21.09 -8.73
N ASP A 119 -8.92 21.94 -9.77
CA ASP A 119 -7.71 22.59 -10.29
C ASP A 119 -6.99 23.42 -9.23
N LYS A 120 -7.72 24.02 -8.29
CA LYS A 120 -7.15 24.73 -7.14
C LYS A 120 -6.33 23.77 -6.26
N GLN A 121 -6.85 22.58 -5.97
CA GLN A 121 -6.15 21.55 -5.17
C GLN A 121 -4.93 21.01 -5.90
N LYS A 122 -5.02 20.81 -7.21
CA LYS A 122 -3.86 20.37 -8.02
C LYS A 122 -2.76 21.42 -8.11
N ASN A 123 -3.10 22.69 -8.07
CA ASN A 123 -2.14 23.80 -8.17
C ASN A 123 -1.57 24.29 -6.83
N GLN A 124 -2.04 23.80 -5.69
CA GLN A 124 -1.47 24.14 -4.37
C GLN A 124 -0.33 23.21 -3.98
N LEU A 125 0.47 23.62 -2.98
CA LEU A 125 1.48 22.77 -2.37
C LEU A 125 0.81 21.53 -1.72
N ALA A 126 1.44 20.38 -1.81
CA ALA A 126 0.92 19.15 -1.21
C ALA A 126 0.78 19.26 0.32
N SER A 127 1.64 20.06 0.97
CA SER A 127 1.52 20.38 2.40
C SER A 127 0.21 21.05 2.80
N LYS A 128 -0.49 21.71 1.86
CA LYS A 128 -1.76 22.42 2.09
C LYS A 128 -3.00 21.54 1.96
N LEU A 129 -2.85 20.30 1.54
CA LEU A 129 -3.93 19.31 1.54
C LEU A 129 -4.35 18.99 2.98
N SER A 130 -5.63 18.67 3.20
CA SER A 130 -6.09 18.09 4.48
C SER A 130 -5.45 16.71 4.73
N GLY A 131 -5.52 16.21 5.96
CA GLY A 131 -4.98 14.89 6.30
C GLY A 131 -5.52 13.77 5.41
N GLY A 132 -6.85 13.71 5.23
CA GLY A 132 -7.49 12.75 4.35
C GLY A 132 -7.11 12.93 2.88
N GLN A 133 -7.04 14.18 2.39
CA GLN A 133 -6.58 14.46 1.03
C GLN A 133 -5.12 14.07 0.81
N LYS A 134 -4.22 14.31 1.77
CA LYS A 134 -2.83 13.84 1.72
C LYS A 134 -2.77 12.32 1.63
N ARG A 135 -3.60 11.63 2.41
CA ARG A 135 -3.66 10.17 2.43
C ARG A 135 -4.14 9.61 1.09
N LEU A 136 -5.25 10.13 0.57
CA LEU A 136 -5.75 9.75 -0.76
C LEU A 136 -4.72 10.07 -1.86
N PHE A 137 -4.08 11.22 -1.80
CA PHE A 137 -3.05 11.62 -2.76
C PHE A 137 -1.84 10.67 -2.72
N SER A 138 -1.32 10.33 -1.53
CA SER A 138 -0.23 9.36 -1.37
C SER A 138 -0.63 7.97 -1.93
N PHE A 139 -1.89 7.57 -1.72
CA PHE A 139 -2.41 6.34 -2.28
C PHE A 139 -2.41 6.36 -3.81
N VAL A 140 -2.96 7.42 -4.44
CA VAL A 140 -2.98 7.53 -5.90
C VAL A 140 -1.56 7.61 -6.48
N LEU A 141 -0.62 8.28 -5.82
CA LEU A 141 0.80 8.27 -6.22
C LEU A 141 1.36 6.84 -6.27
N SER A 142 0.99 5.97 -5.31
CA SER A 142 1.43 4.57 -5.31
C SER A 142 0.84 3.74 -6.46
N LEU A 143 -0.28 4.18 -7.04
CA LEU A 143 -0.94 3.50 -8.17
C LEU A 143 -0.41 3.91 -9.53
N ILE A 144 0.32 5.02 -9.65
CA ILE A 144 0.73 5.59 -10.94
C ILE A 144 1.47 4.58 -11.83
N GLY A 145 2.32 3.74 -11.24
CA GLY A 145 3.07 2.69 -11.95
C GLY A 145 2.27 1.41 -12.25
N ARG A 146 0.95 1.39 -12.03
CA ARG A 146 0.08 0.20 -12.24
C ARG A 146 0.62 -1.05 -11.53
N PRO A 147 0.78 -1.03 -10.20
CA PRO A 147 1.31 -2.16 -9.46
C PRO A 147 0.38 -3.38 -9.56
N LYS A 148 0.98 -4.57 -9.52
CA LYS A 148 0.25 -5.84 -9.44
C LYS A 148 -0.02 -6.26 -8.00
N ILE A 149 0.80 -5.78 -7.08
CA ILE A 149 0.69 -6.04 -5.64
C ILE A 149 0.76 -4.72 -4.90
N LEU A 150 -0.16 -4.51 -3.99
CA LEU A 150 -0.29 -3.29 -3.22
C LEU A 150 -0.33 -3.60 -1.73
N PHE A 151 0.62 -3.04 -0.99
CA PHE A 151 0.65 -3.08 0.46
C PHE A 151 0.13 -1.75 1.02
N LEU A 152 -0.82 -1.82 1.96
CA LEU A 152 -1.47 -0.64 2.54
C LEU A 152 -1.39 -0.72 4.07
N ASP A 153 -0.58 0.13 4.70
CA ASP A 153 -0.46 0.13 6.17
C ASP A 153 -1.38 1.20 6.78
N GLU A 154 -2.44 0.73 7.46
CA GLU A 154 -3.51 1.56 8.05
C GLU A 154 -4.02 2.64 7.07
N PRO A 155 -4.50 2.24 5.87
CA PRO A 155 -4.68 3.14 4.74
C PRO A 155 -5.69 4.27 4.98
N THR A 156 -6.69 4.05 5.80
CA THR A 156 -7.82 4.98 6.03
C THR A 156 -7.61 5.89 7.24
N SER A 157 -6.44 5.80 7.87
CA SER A 157 -6.09 6.71 8.97
C SER A 157 -6.17 8.18 8.52
N ALA A 158 -6.76 9.04 9.36
CA ALA A 158 -6.99 10.47 9.10
C ALA A 158 -7.96 10.81 7.94
N MET A 159 -8.66 9.82 7.35
CA MET A 159 -9.72 10.07 6.37
C MET A 159 -11.07 10.33 7.06
N ASP A 160 -11.81 11.31 6.53
CA ASP A 160 -13.23 11.46 6.84
C ASP A 160 -14.06 10.37 6.15
N THR A 161 -15.33 10.26 6.52
CA THR A 161 -16.22 9.18 6.02
C THR A 161 -16.32 9.17 4.49
N SER A 162 -16.43 10.32 3.84
CA SER A 162 -16.60 10.37 2.38
C SER A 162 -15.30 10.00 1.65
N THR A 163 -14.16 10.48 2.11
CA THR A 163 -12.84 10.12 1.57
C THR A 163 -12.54 8.64 1.77
N ARG A 164 -12.92 8.09 2.94
CA ARG A 164 -12.76 6.66 3.24
C ARG A 164 -13.62 5.79 2.33
N GLN A 165 -14.88 6.16 2.10
CA GLN A 165 -15.76 5.44 1.17
C GLN A 165 -15.16 5.44 -0.25
N HIS A 166 -14.75 6.59 -0.75
CA HIS A 166 -14.12 6.71 -2.07
C HIS A 166 -12.82 5.88 -2.17
N PHE A 167 -11.99 5.89 -1.13
CA PHE A 167 -10.80 5.04 -1.06
C PHE A 167 -11.15 3.55 -1.24
N TRP A 168 -12.14 3.03 -0.52
CA TRP A 168 -12.54 1.64 -0.63
C TRP A 168 -13.22 1.30 -1.98
N GLU A 169 -13.90 2.25 -2.60
CA GLU A 169 -14.39 2.10 -3.98
C GLU A 169 -13.23 1.88 -4.97
N ILE A 170 -12.14 2.65 -4.84
CA ILE A 170 -10.93 2.46 -5.65
C ILE A 170 -10.29 1.09 -5.37
N VAL A 171 -10.15 0.70 -4.10
CA VAL A 171 -9.61 -0.62 -3.72
C VAL A 171 -10.42 -1.76 -4.34
N ASN A 172 -11.76 -1.67 -4.30
CA ASN A 172 -12.63 -2.66 -4.92
C ASN A 172 -12.47 -2.72 -6.46
N GLN A 173 -12.29 -1.59 -7.13
CA GLN A 173 -12.01 -1.55 -8.57
C GLN A 173 -10.67 -2.23 -8.88
N LEU A 174 -9.63 -1.96 -8.10
CA LEU A 174 -8.31 -2.58 -8.27
C LEU A 174 -8.38 -4.10 -8.07
N LYS A 175 -9.12 -4.57 -7.06
CA LYS A 175 -9.39 -5.99 -6.82
C LYS A 175 -10.06 -6.63 -8.04
N GLN A 176 -11.11 -6.00 -8.60
CA GLN A 176 -11.79 -6.48 -9.81
C GLN A 176 -10.86 -6.53 -11.04
N GLN A 177 -9.84 -5.68 -11.09
CA GLN A 177 -8.80 -5.70 -12.12
C GLN A 177 -7.71 -6.75 -11.86
N GLY A 178 -7.80 -7.53 -10.78
CA GLY A 178 -6.85 -8.59 -10.43
C GLY A 178 -5.59 -8.12 -9.70
N VAL A 179 -5.60 -6.91 -9.14
CA VAL A 179 -4.52 -6.43 -8.26
C VAL A 179 -4.63 -7.17 -6.93
N THR A 180 -3.51 -7.73 -6.46
CA THR A 180 -3.43 -8.35 -5.13
C THR A 180 -3.18 -7.28 -4.08
N ILE A 181 -3.97 -7.28 -3.02
CA ILE A 181 -3.94 -6.23 -2.01
C ILE A 181 -3.71 -6.85 -0.63
N VAL A 182 -2.73 -6.35 0.09
CA VAL A 182 -2.47 -6.70 1.49
C VAL A 182 -2.55 -5.42 2.31
N TYR A 183 -3.49 -5.34 3.23
CA TYR A 183 -3.63 -4.15 4.04
C TYR A 183 -3.69 -4.46 5.55
N SER A 184 -3.21 -3.53 6.36
CA SER A 184 -3.39 -3.58 7.81
C SER A 184 -4.60 -2.74 8.21
N SER A 185 -5.37 -3.22 9.18
CA SER A 185 -6.40 -2.44 9.85
C SER A 185 -6.55 -2.86 11.31
N HIS A 186 -7.00 -1.93 12.13
CA HIS A 186 -7.49 -2.20 13.48
C HIS A 186 -9.03 -2.06 13.55
N TYR A 187 -9.69 -1.74 12.44
CA TYR A 187 -11.15 -1.64 12.32
C TYR A 187 -11.72 -2.90 11.69
N ILE A 188 -12.44 -3.71 12.46
CA ILE A 188 -13.06 -4.95 12.00
C ILE A 188 -14.11 -4.70 10.92
N GLU A 189 -14.87 -3.61 11.05
CA GLU A 189 -15.91 -3.22 10.08
C GLU A 189 -15.37 -3.00 8.65
N GLU A 190 -14.15 -2.49 8.51
CA GLU A 190 -13.52 -2.33 7.19
C GLU A 190 -13.22 -3.68 6.54
N VAL A 191 -12.88 -4.66 7.36
CA VAL A 191 -12.45 -5.98 6.88
C VAL A 191 -13.64 -6.83 6.42
N GLU A 192 -14.76 -6.76 7.11
CA GLU A 192 -15.97 -7.52 6.76
C GLU A 192 -16.51 -7.21 5.35
N HIS A 193 -16.19 -6.05 4.81
CA HIS A 193 -16.68 -5.59 3.50
C HIS A 193 -15.63 -5.63 2.39
N THR A 194 -14.37 -5.89 2.69
CA THR A 194 -13.28 -5.70 1.72
C THR A 194 -12.35 -6.90 1.56
N ALA A 195 -12.09 -7.66 2.63
CA ALA A 195 -11.24 -8.84 2.57
C ALA A 195 -11.97 -10.08 2.02
N ASP A 196 -11.19 -10.98 1.40
CA ASP A 196 -11.65 -12.30 0.95
C ASP A 196 -11.64 -13.31 2.08
#